data_233daa31e1ffb69402ead24735e44aad
#
_entry.id   233daa31e1ffb69402ead24735e44aad
#
_cell.length_a   1.000
_cell.length_b   1.000
_cell.length_c   1.000
_cell.angle_alpha   90.00
_cell.angle_beta   90.00
_cell.angle_gamma   90.00
#
_symmetry.space_group_name_H-M   'P 1'
#
loop_
_entity.id
_entity.type
_entity.pdbx_description
1 polymer ?
#
loop_
_entity_poly.entity_id
_entity_poly.type
_entity_poly.pdbx_seq_one_letter_code
_entity_poly.pdbx_strand_id
1 'polypeptide(L)'
;EDFLRTYQLKLVEGRDAKTKVTTPGIYSRKPVDVVEIVVNQKFVRQMGLSHPIGTLLSDGTAKMQIVGIVQDFHYRSLYEPIQPVMIGSDLPGVSFTLIVRYREGKRSEMIRYLRQLHETRHPETLMSYQEYPYSELYEREIMLGHLVYIFTGIALLIGGMGVLAFSVFIAESKTKEIALRKVNGASEGQIMIYLNRIFTGQVAVAC
;
A
#
# COMPACT_ATOMS: atom_id res chain seq x y z
N GLU A 1 -1.57 -23.05 -12.58
CA GLU A 1 -2.88 -23.00 -13.31
C GLU A 1 -3.86 -22.01 -12.69
N ASP A 2 -3.65 -21.51 -11.47
CA ASP A 2 -4.63 -20.69 -10.76
C ASP A 2 -4.17 -19.23 -10.55
N PHE A 3 -3.21 -18.72 -11.33
CA PHE A 3 -2.70 -17.36 -11.13
C PHE A 3 -3.82 -16.32 -11.28
N LEU A 4 -4.56 -16.37 -12.37
CA LEU A 4 -5.66 -15.43 -12.61
C LEU A 4 -6.72 -15.51 -11.52
N ARG A 5 -7.03 -16.71 -11.05
CA ARG A 5 -7.98 -16.95 -9.97
C ARG A 5 -7.46 -16.46 -8.61
N THR A 6 -6.19 -16.69 -8.31
CA THR A 6 -5.56 -16.29 -7.05
C THR A 6 -5.55 -14.77 -6.92
N TYR A 7 -5.22 -14.06 -7.99
CA TYR A 7 -5.25 -12.59 -8.05
C TYR A 7 -6.62 -12.00 -8.40
N GLN A 8 -7.63 -12.84 -8.70
CA GLN A 8 -8.97 -12.43 -9.14
C GLN A 8 -8.93 -11.53 -10.39
N LEU A 9 -8.00 -11.83 -11.29
CA LEU A 9 -7.89 -11.09 -12.56
C LEU A 9 -9.01 -11.54 -13.50
N LYS A 10 -9.67 -10.55 -14.10
CA LYS A 10 -10.74 -10.80 -15.05
C LYS A 10 -10.17 -10.99 -16.44
N LEU A 11 -10.40 -12.17 -17.02
CA LEU A 11 -10.11 -12.47 -18.41
C LEU A 11 -11.08 -11.70 -19.31
N VAL A 12 -10.55 -10.97 -20.29
CA VAL A 12 -11.30 -10.17 -21.25
C VAL A 12 -11.50 -10.95 -22.54
N GLU A 13 -10.44 -11.64 -23.00
CA GLU A 13 -10.44 -12.39 -24.26
C GLU A 13 -9.47 -13.58 -24.17
N GLY A 14 -9.75 -14.64 -24.93
CA GLY A 14 -8.92 -15.83 -24.98
C GLY A 14 -9.10 -16.76 -23.78
N ARG A 15 -8.00 -17.34 -23.30
CA ARG A 15 -7.96 -18.30 -22.19
C ARG A 15 -6.75 -18.06 -21.31
N ASP A 16 -6.76 -18.71 -20.14
CA ASP A 16 -5.58 -18.77 -19.25
C ASP A 16 -4.44 -19.58 -19.88
N ALA A 17 -3.22 -19.20 -19.55
CA ALA A 17 -2.03 -19.93 -19.99
C ALA A 17 -1.98 -21.31 -19.32
N LYS A 18 -1.80 -22.37 -20.10
CA LYS A 18 -1.62 -23.71 -19.57
C LYS A 18 -0.19 -23.88 -19.10
N THR A 19 -0.02 -24.11 -17.82
CA THR A 19 1.25 -24.59 -17.28
C THR A 19 1.45 -26.01 -17.73
N LYS A 20 2.38 -26.26 -18.64
CA LYS A 20 2.89 -27.62 -18.84
C LYS A 20 3.81 -27.91 -17.67
N VAL A 21 3.25 -28.46 -16.58
CA VAL A 21 4.06 -29.04 -15.51
C VAL A 21 4.79 -30.24 -16.11
N THR A 22 5.90 -29.96 -16.75
CA THR A 22 6.90 -30.99 -16.99
C THR A 22 7.49 -31.28 -15.61
N THR A 23 7.38 -32.53 -15.16
CA THR A 23 7.87 -33.07 -13.89
C THR A 23 9.13 -32.33 -13.41
N PRO A 24 9.25 -31.99 -12.13
CA PRO A 24 10.35 -31.18 -11.63
C PRO A 24 11.67 -31.95 -11.64
N GLY A 25 12.30 -31.92 -12.78
CA GLY A 25 13.74 -32.16 -12.91
C GLY A 25 14.35 -30.78 -13.00
N ILE A 26 15.13 -30.45 -12.01
CA ILE A 26 15.70 -29.14 -11.68
C ILE A 26 16.37 -28.39 -12.85
N TYR A 27 16.54 -28.98 -14.00
CA TYR A 27 17.06 -28.37 -15.24
C TYR A 27 16.61 -29.19 -16.46
N SER A 28 15.34 -29.14 -16.83
CA SER A 28 14.97 -29.63 -18.15
C SER A 28 15.55 -28.68 -19.21
N ARG A 29 16.72 -29.03 -19.74
CA ARG A 29 17.39 -28.35 -20.87
C ARG A 29 16.67 -28.53 -22.22
N LYS A 30 15.43 -28.99 -22.23
CA LYS A 30 14.66 -29.01 -23.49
C LYS A 30 14.11 -27.62 -23.71
N PRO A 31 14.46 -26.95 -24.83
CA PRO A 31 13.85 -25.67 -25.16
C PRO A 31 12.35 -25.89 -25.26
N VAL A 32 11.59 -25.13 -24.44
CA VAL A 32 10.15 -25.05 -24.63
C VAL A 32 9.96 -24.27 -25.93
N ASP A 33 9.47 -24.95 -26.98
CA ASP A 33 9.39 -24.35 -28.30
C ASP A 33 8.53 -23.06 -28.31
N VAL A 34 7.49 -23.01 -27.49
CA VAL A 34 6.62 -21.83 -27.35
C VAL A 34 6.04 -21.81 -25.92
N VAL A 35 6.21 -20.70 -25.21
CA VAL A 35 5.61 -20.44 -23.89
C VAL A 35 4.27 -19.71 -24.07
N GLU A 36 3.21 -20.21 -23.46
CA GLU A 36 1.94 -19.51 -23.44
C GLU A 36 1.97 -18.37 -22.44
N ILE A 37 1.53 -17.18 -22.86
CA ILE A 37 1.46 -15.99 -22.00
C ILE A 37 0.07 -15.35 -22.06
N VAL A 38 -0.30 -14.73 -20.93
CA VAL A 38 -1.45 -13.85 -20.84
C VAL A 38 -0.93 -12.43 -20.65
N VAL A 39 -1.55 -11.46 -21.31
CA VAL A 39 -1.13 -10.06 -21.25
C VAL A 39 -2.28 -9.18 -20.77
N ASN A 40 -1.98 -7.99 -20.22
CA ASN A 40 -3.02 -7.03 -19.90
C ASN A 40 -3.40 -6.16 -21.12
N GLN A 41 -4.54 -5.48 -21.06
CA GLN A 41 -5.00 -4.60 -22.12
C GLN A 41 -4.01 -3.47 -22.43
N LYS A 42 -3.29 -2.98 -21.42
CA LYS A 42 -2.25 -1.96 -21.59
C LYS A 42 -1.13 -2.45 -22.49
N PHE A 43 -0.71 -3.70 -22.34
CA PHE A 43 0.30 -4.31 -23.20
C PHE A 43 -0.16 -4.32 -24.67
N VAL A 44 -1.38 -4.78 -24.92
CA VAL A 44 -1.97 -4.85 -26.28
C VAL A 44 -1.97 -3.48 -26.95
N ARG A 45 -2.44 -2.45 -26.21
CA ARG A 45 -2.47 -1.07 -26.70
C ARG A 45 -1.07 -0.51 -26.98
N GLN A 46 -0.12 -0.76 -26.11
CA GLN A 46 1.24 -0.23 -26.24
C GLN A 46 2.00 -0.88 -27.40
N MET A 47 1.77 -2.17 -27.63
CA MET A 47 2.38 -2.91 -28.73
C MET A 47 1.63 -2.72 -30.07
N GLY A 48 0.49 -2.03 -30.08
CA GLY A 48 -0.30 -1.75 -31.28
C GLY A 48 -0.86 -3.01 -31.94
N LEU A 49 -1.17 -4.05 -31.15
CA LEU A 49 -1.62 -5.34 -31.69
C LEU A 49 -3.10 -5.28 -32.06
N SER A 50 -3.40 -5.46 -33.36
CA SER A 50 -4.80 -5.53 -33.85
C SER A 50 -5.45 -6.89 -33.58
N HIS A 51 -4.67 -7.97 -33.66
CA HIS A 51 -5.10 -9.34 -33.40
C HIS A 51 -4.13 -9.99 -32.39
N PRO A 52 -4.28 -9.68 -31.09
CA PRO A 52 -3.29 -10.07 -30.08
C PRO A 52 -3.27 -11.58 -29.80
N ILE A 53 -4.44 -12.25 -29.81
CA ILE A 53 -4.51 -13.70 -29.54
C ILE A 53 -3.83 -14.47 -30.66
N GLY A 54 -2.94 -15.39 -30.29
CA GLY A 54 -2.15 -16.20 -31.23
C GLY A 54 -0.86 -15.52 -31.71
N THR A 55 -0.67 -14.23 -31.43
CA THR A 55 0.56 -13.52 -31.79
C THR A 55 1.77 -14.14 -31.09
N LEU A 56 2.82 -14.39 -31.88
CA LEU A 56 4.11 -14.88 -31.39
C LEU A 56 5.05 -13.70 -31.13
N LEU A 57 5.54 -13.63 -29.92
CA LEU A 57 6.60 -12.71 -29.50
C LEU A 57 7.90 -13.50 -29.31
N SER A 58 9.04 -12.86 -29.53
CA SER A 58 10.34 -13.46 -29.25
C SER A 58 11.29 -12.39 -28.71
N ASP A 59 12.01 -12.76 -27.66
CA ASP A 59 13.10 -11.95 -27.09
C ASP A 59 14.50 -12.44 -27.54
N GLY A 60 14.53 -13.39 -28.48
CA GLY A 60 15.76 -14.03 -28.93
C GLY A 60 16.12 -15.31 -28.16
N THR A 61 15.59 -15.53 -26.97
CA THR A 61 15.81 -16.70 -26.13
C THR A 61 14.61 -17.63 -26.04
N ALA A 62 13.42 -17.08 -26.00
CA ALA A 62 12.16 -17.80 -25.93
C ALA A 62 11.14 -17.26 -26.95
N LYS A 63 10.30 -18.14 -27.45
CA LYS A 63 9.11 -17.78 -28.22
C LYS A 63 7.91 -17.81 -27.29
N MET A 64 7.14 -16.74 -27.26
CA MET A 64 5.99 -16.57 -26.38
C MET A 64 4.74 -16.35 -27.22
N GLN A 65 3.68 -17.10 -26.96
CA GLN A 65 2.40 -16.95 -27.66
C GLN A 65 1.36 -16.34 -26.73
N ILE A 66 0.74 -15.27 -27.15
CA ILE A 66 -0.37 -14.65 -26.44
C ILE A 66 -1.61 -15.53 -26.58
N VAL A 67 -2.09 -16.09 -25.44
CA VAL A 67 -3.28 -16.95 -25.41
C VAL A 67 -4.46 -16.31 -24.69
N GLY A 68 -4.24 -15.25 -23.94
CA GLY A 68 -5.28 -14.55 -23.21
C GLY A 68 -4.96 -13.09 -22.93
N ILE A 69 -5.99 -12.31 -22.71
CA ILE A 69 -5.93 -10.90 -22.34
C ILE A 69 -6.72 -10.70 -21.07
N VAL A 70 -6.08 -10.12 -20.05
CA VAL A 70 -6.73 -9.73 -18.81
C VAL A 70 -7.01 -8.23 -18.74
N GLN A 71 -7.97 -7.86 -17.93
CA GLN A 71 -8.24 -6.46 -17.62
C GLN A 71 -6.99 -5.82 -17.02
N ASP A 72 -6.81 -4.53 -17.26
CA ASP A 72 -5.74 -3.75 -16.64
C ASP A 72 -5.88 -3.78 -15.11
N PHE A 73 -4.76 -4.01 -14.42
CA PHE A 73 -4.69 -4.07 -12.96
C PHE A 73 -3.40 -3.45 -12.45
N HIS A 74 -3.44 -2.96 -11.23
CA HIS A 74 -2.26 -2.47 -10.54
C HIS A 74 -1.54 -3.64 -9.84
N TYR A 75 -0.28 -3.87 -10.18
CA TYR A 75 0.60 -4.80 -9.49
C TYR A 75 1.73 -4.10 -8.72
N ARG A 76 1.78 -2.76 -8.85
CA ARG A 76 2.63 -1.83 -8.12
C ARG A 76 1.78 -0.82 -7.36
N SER A 77 2.42 0.20 -6.79
CA SER A 77 1.74 1.31 -6.12
C SER A 77 0.65 1.94 -7.00
N LEU A 78 -0.48 2.31 -6.39
CA LEU A 78 -1.57 3.01 -7.09
C LEU A 78 -1.18 4.41 -7.60
N TYR A 79 -0.06 4.96 -7.14
CA TYR A 79 0.50 6.21 -7.65
C TYR A 79 1.18 6.05 -9.01
N GLU A 80 1.55 4.82 -9.36
CA GLU A 80 2.14 4.54 -10.66
C GLU A 80 1.05 4.24 -11.69
N PRO A 81 1.21 4.73 -12.94
CA PRO A 81 0.28 4.33 -14.01
C PRO A 81 0.40 2.83 -14.27
N ILE A 82 -0.72 2.21 -14.66
CA ILE A 82 -0.75 0.80 -15.02
C ILE A 82 0.29 0.53 -16.12
N GLN A 83 1.18 -0.42 -15.86
CA GLN A 83 2.23 -0.82 -16.77
C GLN A 83 1.78 -1.99 -17.67
N PRO A 84 2.42 -2.19 -18.84
CA PRO A 84 2.22 -3.39 -19.64
C PRO A 84 2.76 -4.61 -18.87
N VAL A 85 1.97 -5.66 -18.77
CA VAL A 85 2.30 -6.89 -18.03
C VAL A 85 2.14 -8.10 -18.91
N MET A 86 3.11 -9.01 -18.83
CA MET A 86 3.05 -10.36 -19.35
C MET A 86 3.07 -11.34 -18.19
N ILE A 87 2.16 -12.27 -18.19
CA ILE A 87 2.03 -13.35 -17.21
C ILE A 87 2.23 -14.66 -17.95
N GLY A 88 3.26 -15.37 -17.58
CA GLY A 88 3.57 -16.68 -18.17
C GLY A 88 4.04 -17.65 -17.12
N SER A 89 3.85 -18.94 -17.37
CA SER A 89 4.48 -20.01 -16.63
C SER A 89 5.67 -20.53 -17.47
N ASP A 90 6.65 -21.10 -16.79
CA ASP A 90 7.80 -21.75 -17.43
C ASP A 90 8.73 -20.82 -18.25
N LEU A 91 8.80 -19.55 -17.90
CA LEU A 91 9.80 -18.64 -18.46
C LEU A 91 11.21 -19.10 -18.06
N PRO A 92 12.14 -19.30 -19.00
CA PRO A 92 13.50 -19.72 -18.70
C PRO A 92 14.20 -18.71 -17.76
N GLY A 93 14.86 -19.20 -16.72
CA GLY A 93 15.65 -18.37 -15.81
C GLY A 93 14.87 -17.63 -14.72
N VAL A 94 13.57 -17.87 -14.60
CA VAL A 94 12.74 -17.29 -13.54
C VAL A 94 12.59 -18.26 -12.36
N SER A 95 12.79 -17.77 -11.16
CA SER A 95 12.53 -18.53 -9.94
C SER A 95 11.04 -18.81 -9.76
N PHE A 96 10.72 -20.03 -9.34
CA PHE A 96 9.33 -20.37 -9.03
C PHE A 96 8.95 -19.78 -7.68
N THR A 97 7.88 -19.00 -7.67
CA THR A 97 7.28 -18.47 -6.45
C THR A 97 5.87 -19.00 -6.32
N LEU A 98 5.58 -19.71 -5.23
CA LEU A 98 4.23 -20.14 -4.91
C LEU A 98 3.48 -18.99 -4.25
N ILE A 99 2.43 -18.53 -4.89
CA ILE A 99 1.57 -17.49 -4.36
C ILE A 99 0.35 -18.14 -3.71
N VAL A 100 0.16 -17.86 -2.43
CA VAL A 100 -0.92 -18.42 -1.64
C VAL A 100 -1.84 -17.32 -1.13
N ARG A 101 -3.12 -17.44 -1.44
CA ARG A 101 -4.16 -16.57 -0.92
C ARG A 101 -4.87 -17.25 0.25
N TYR A 102 -5.00 -16.55 1.35
CA TYR A 102 -5.68 -17.03 2.56
C TYR A 102 -6.76 -16.05 3.02
N ARG A 103 -7.66 -16.51 3.89
CA ARG A 103 -8.70 -15.68 4.48
C ARG A 103 -8.11 -14.80 5.58
N GLU A 104 -8.66 -13.61 5.73
CA GLU A 104 -8.29 -12.71 6.83
C GLU A 104 -8.34 -13.42 8.19
N GLY A 105 -7.35 -13.16 9.04
CA GLY A 105 -7.20 -13.83 10.35
C GLY A 105 -6.62 -15.25 10.32
N LYS A 106 -6.47 -15.88 9.15
CA LYS A 106 -5.96 -17.27 9.02
C LYS A 106 -4.46 -17.37 8.69
N ARG A 107 -3.73 -16.26 8.77
CA ARG A 107 -2.30 -16.17 8.43
C ARG A 107 -1.45 -17.24 9.14
N SER A 108 -1.50 -17.26 10.46
CA SER A 108 -0.66 -18.18 11.26
C SER A 108 -0.97 -19.65 11.01
N GLU A 109 -2.23 -19.99 10.78
CA GLU A 109 -2.67 -21.33 10.43
C GLU A 109 -2.13 -21.74 9.06
N MET A 110 -2.21 -20.83 8.07
CA MET A 110 -1.68 -21.04 6.72
C MET A 110 -0.16 -21.26 6.73
N ILE A 111 0.59 -20.40 7.42
CA ILE A 111 2.05 -20.52 7.50
C ILE A 111 2.45 -21.85 8.14
N ARG A 112 1.76 -22.27 9.21
CA ARG A 112 2.01 -23.56 9.87
C ARG A 112 1.76 -24.72 8.93
N TYR A 113 0.65 -24.70 8.21
CA TYR A 113 0.30 -25.72 7.22
C TYR A 113 1.34 -25.82 6.10
N LEU A 114 1.74 -24.69 5.53
CA LEU A 114 2.75 -24.64 4.45
C LEU A 114 4.11 -25.16 4.94
N ARG A 115 4.51 -24.79 6.15
CA ARG A 115 5.75 -25.29 6.75
C ARG A 115 5.71 -26.81 6.93
N GLN A 116 4.66 -27.35 7.50
CA GLN A 116 4.48 -28.79 7.68
C GLN A 116 4.48 -29.53 6.33
N LEU A 117 3.81 -28.98 5.33
CA LEU A 117 3.79 -29.56 3.98
C LEU A 117 5.18 -29.56 3.34
N HIS A 118 5.93 -28.47 3.51
CA HIS A 118 7.29 -28.34 2.99
C HIS A 118 8.25 -29.32 3.68
N GLU A 119 8.24 -29.38 5.01
CA GLU A 119 9.07 -30.31 5.81
C GLU A 119 8.80 -31.78 5.47
N THR A 120 7.54 -32.10 5.13
CA THR A 120 7.17 -33.46 4.74
C THR A 120 7.66 -33.83 3.34
N ARG A 121 7.70 -32.85 2.42
CA ARG A 121 8.01 -33.13 1.01
C ARG A 121 9.46 -32.82 0.62
N HIS A 122 10.07 -31.86 1.28
CA HIS A 122 11.40 -31.33 0.97
C HIS A 122 12.20 -31.04 2.24
N PRO A 123 12.47 -32.06 3.08
CA PRO A 123 13.14 -31.88 4.37
C PRO A 123 14.56 -31.33 4.25
N GLU A 124 15.19 -31.48 3.08
CA GLU A 124 16.55 -31.00 2.78
C GLU A 124 16.62 -29.52 2.40
N THR A 125 15.50 -28.84 2.22
CA THR A 125 15.48 -27.43 1.81
C THR A 125 14.85 -26.57 2.89
N LEU A 126 15.33 -25.31 2.99
CA LEU A 126 14.72 -24.33 3.88
C LEU A 126 13.55 -23.64 3.17
N MET A 127 12.40 -23.61 3.83
CA MET A 127 11.27 -22.83 3.36
C MET A 127 11.55 -21.35 3.58
N SER A 128 11.72 -20.59 2.50
CA SER A 128 11.70 -19.14 2.51
C SER A 128 10.32 -18.68 2.07
N TYR A 129 9.72 -17.76 2.81
CA TYR A 129 8.49 -17.10 2.40
C TYR A 129 8.65 -15.59 2.50
N GLN A 130 8.12 -14.89 1.54
CA GLN A 130 8.06 -13.45 1.53
C GLN A 130 6.60 -13.03 1.57
N GLU A 131 6.26 -12.20 2.51
CA GLU A 131 5.00 -11.49 2.45
C GLU A 131 5.19 -10.28 1.54
N TYR A 132 4.21 -10.04 0.68
CA TYR A 132 4.08 -8.78 -0.04
C TYR A 132 2.98 -7.96 0.63
N PRO A 133 3.23 -7.39 1.82
CA PRO A 133 2.26 -6.51 2.43
C PRO A 133 2.17 -5.26 1.56
N TYR A 134 0.96 -4.79 1.34
CA TYR A 134 0.76 -3.49 0.70
C TYR A 134 1.53 -2.37 1.39
N SER A 135 1.87 -2.54 2.68
CA SER A 135 2.70 -1.62 3.44
C SER A 135 4.08 -1.38 2.84
N GLU A 136 4.74 -2.38 2.26
CA GLU A 136 6.05 -2.19 1.60
C GLU A 136 5.97 -1.23 0.40
N LEU A 137 4.84 -1.23 -0.31
CA LEU A 137 4.60 -0.31 -1.42
C LEU A 137 4.40 1.15 -0.94
N TYR A 138 4.06 1.33 0.33
CA TYR A 138 3.70 2.63 0.93
C TYR A 138 4.55 2.98 2.16
N GLU A 139 5.71 2.34 2.34
CA GLU A 139 6.60 2.62 3.48
C GLU A 139 6.99 4.09 3.58
N ARG A 140 7.24 4.72 2.44
CA ARG A 140 7.60 6.14 2.37
C ARG A 140 6.45 7.03 2.85
N GLU A 141 5.23 6.72 2.45
CA GLU A 141 4.01 7.45 2.85
C GLU A 141 3.71 7.26 4.34
N ILE A 142 3.90 6.05 4.84
CA ILE A 142 3.75 5.73 6.27
C ILE A 142 4.78 6.52 7.09
N MET A 143 6.05 6.53 6.64
CA MET A 143 7.10 7.31 7.29
C MET A 143 6.79 8.81 7.27
N LEU A 144 6.33 9.37 6.15
CA LEU A 144 5.89 10.76 6.07
C LEU A 144 4.72 11.05 7.01
N GLY A 145 3.76 10.12 7.11
CA GLY A 145 2.66 10.20 8.07
C GLY A 145 3.15 10.34 9.51
N HIS A 146 4.09 9.50 9.93
CA HIS A 146 4.69 9.59 11.27
C HIS A 146 5.39 10.92 11.51
N LEU A 147 6.14 11.42 10.55
CA LEU A 147 6.77 12.75 10.65
C LEU A 147 5.73 13.86 10.82
N VAL A 148 4.66 13.84 10.06
CA VAL A 148 3.56 14.83 10.18
C VAL A 148 2.95 14.77 11.58
N TYR A 149 2.69 13.59 12.16
CA TYR A 149 2.18 13.47 13.52
C TYR A 149 3.11 14.06 14.57
N ILE A 150 4.43 13.80 14.45
CA ILE A 150 5.43 14.34 15.37
C ILE A 150 5.46 15.88 15.28
N PHE A 151 5.55 16.43 14.06
CA PHE A 151 5.58 17.88 13.87
C PHE A 151 4.28 18.56 14.33
N THR A 152 3.14 17.93 14.08
CA THR A 152 1.85 18.42 14.57
C THR A 152 1.82 18.45 16.10
N GLY A 153 2.32 17.41 16.77
CA GLY A 153 2.44 17.39 18.24
C GLY A 153 3.31 18.52 18.78
N ILE A 154 4.46 18.74 18.16
CA ILE A 154 5.36 19.85 18.53
C ILE A 154 4.68 21.22 18.30
N ALA A 155 4.03 21.41 17.17
CA ALA A 155 3.32 22.64 16.85
C ALA A 155 2.21 22.94 17.85
N LEU A 156 1.44 21.92 18.26
CA LEU A 156 0.41 22.06 19.28
C LEU A 156 0.99 22.43 20.66
N LEU A 157 2.14 21.85 21.04
CA LEU A 157 2.82 22.21 22.28
C LEU A 157 3.28 23.66 22.28
N ILE A 158 3.95 24.09 21.22
CA ILE A 158 4.42 25.48 21.08
C ILE A 158 3.24 26.46 21.06
N GLY A 159 2.21 26.15 20.27
CA GLY A 159 0.99 26.95 20.22
C GLY A 159 0.29 27.04 21.58
N GLY A 160 0.18 25.90 22.29
CA GLY A 160 -0.37 25.85 23.64
C GLY A 160 0.41 26.70 24.65
N MET A 161 1.75 26.62 24.59
CA MET A 161 2.62 27.49 25.44
C MET A 161 2.42 28.96 25.12
N GLY A 162 2.29 29.31 23.83
CA GLY A 162 2.01 30.69 23.40
C GLY A 162 0.68 31.21 23.97
N VAL A 163 -0.37 30.40 23.88
CA VAL A 163 -1.69 30.74 24.42
C VAL A 163 -1.64 30.89 25.95
N LEU A 164 -0.93 30.00 26.65
CA LEU A 164 -0.76 30.12 28.13
C LEU A 164 0.00 31.40 28.50
N ALA A 165 1.15 31.64 27.89
CA ALA A 165 1.93 32.85 28.14
C ALA A 165 1.12 34.13 27.89
N PHE A 166 0.37 34.18 26.81
CA PHE A 166 -0.48 35.31 26.50
C PHE A 166 -1.63 35.47 27.49
N SER A 167 -2.23 34.39 27.99
CA SER A 167 -3.28 34.42 28.99
C SER A 167 -2.75 34.97 30.34
N VAL A 168 -1.56 34.58 30.75
CA VAL A 168 -0.90 35.10 31.96
C VAL A 168 -0.61 36.59 31.81
N PHE A 169 -0.05 37.00 30.67
CA PHE A 169 0.24 38.41 30.39
C PHE A 169 -1.02 39.29 30.44
N ILE A 170 -2.14 38.83 29.85
CA ILE A 170 -3.41 39.56 29.91
C ILE A 170 -3.89 39.69 31.38
N ALA A 171 -3.84 38.58 32.15
CA ALA A 171 -4.25 38.56 33.52
C ALA A 171 -3.43 39.56 34.37
N GLU A 172 -2.11 39.58 34.21
CA GLU A 172 -1.21 40.52 34.90
C GLU A 172 -1.48 41.97 34.47
N SER A 173 -1.61 42.26 33.18
CA SER A 173 -1.86 43.59 32.67
C SER A 173 -3.20 44.18 33.16
N LYS A 174 -4.18 43.33 33.42
CA LYS A 174 -5.52 43.69 33.86
C LYS A 174 -5.74 43.61 35.38
N THR A 175 -4.69 43.32 36.14
CA THR A 175 -4.79 43.09 37.60
C THR A 175 -5.46 44.28 38.31
N LYS A 176 -5.10 45.53 38.00
CA LYS A 176 -5.70 46.71 38.58
C LYS A 176 -7.21 46.82 38.30
N GLU A 177 -7.61 46.55 37.08
CA GLU A 177 -9.03 46.59 36.65
C GLU A 177 -9.85 45.48 37.34
N ILE A 178 -9.26 44.28 37.43
CA ILE A 178 -9.86 43.15 38.13
C ILE A 178 -10.02 43.45 39.66
N ALA A 179 -9.00 44.04 40.29
CA ALA A 179 -9.05 44.42 41.67
C ALA A 179 -10.16 45.47 41.96
N LEU A 180 -10.28 46.47 41.11
CA LEU A 180 -11.32 47.50 41.21
C LEU A 180 -12.74 46.90 41.09
N ARG A 181 -12.94 45.97 40.18
CA ARG A 181 -14.21 45.25 40.03
C ARG A 181 -14.53 44.33 41.23
N LYS A 182 -13.52 43.68 41.76
CA LYS A 182 -13.67 42.83 42.98
C LYS A 182 -14.07 43.61 44.19
N VAL A 183 -13.47 44.79 44.39
CA VAL A 183 -13.84 45.72 45.48
C VAL A 183 -15.28 46.26 45.29
N ASN A 184 -15.75 46.44 44.05
CA ASN A 184 -17.11 46.82 43.74
C ASN A 184 -18.11 45.66 43.74
N GLY A 185 -17.73 44.48 44.24
CA GLY A 185 -18.63 43.37 44.48
C GLY A 185 -18.80 42.39 43.26
N ALA A 186 -17.95 42.46 42.27
CA ALA A 186 -18.01 41.51 41.14
C ALA A 186 -17.65 40.09 41.60
N SER A 187 -18.46 39.11 41.20
CA SER A 187 -18.20 37.69 41.43
C SER A 187 -17.05 37.16 40.59
N GLU A 188 -16.41 36.08 41.04
CA GLU A 188 -15.32 35.43 40.29
C GLU A 188 -15.74 34.98 38.90
N GLY A 189 -16.98 34.48 38.74
CA GLY A 189 -17.56 34.11 37.46
C GLY A 189 -17.69 35.29 36.48
N GLN A 190 -18.06 36.48 36.97
CA GLN A 190 -18.14 37.69 36.15
C GLN A 190 -16.75 38.14 35.65
N ILE A 191 -15.75 38.01 36.47
CA ILE A 191 -14.34 38.31 36.11
C ILE A 191 -13.83 37.32 35.07
N MET A 192 -14.15 36.04 35.26
CA MET A 192 -13.80 34.96 34.27
C MET A 192 -14.45 35.21 32.91
N ILE A 193 -15.73 35.54 32.84
CA ILE A 193 -16.46 35.84 31.60
C ILE A 193 -15.84 37.08 30.91
N TYR A 194 -15.50 38.09 31.68
CA TYR A 194 -14.85 39.30 31.15
C TYR A 194 -13.50 39.01 30.52
N LEU A 195 -12.64 38.24 31.19
CA LEU A 195 -11.33 37.82 30.64
C LEU A 195 -11.50 36.96 29.39
N ASN A 196 -12.39 35.98 29.40
CA ASN A 196 -12.69 35.14 28.24
C ASN A 196 -13.18 35.95 27.05
N ARG A 197 -14.02 36.98 27.25
CA ARG A 197 -14.53 37.83 26.18
C ARG A 197 -13.40 38.63 25.50
N ILE A 198 -12.45 39.14 26.30
CA ILE A 198 -11.26 39.85 25.78
C ILE A 198 -10.42 38.87 24.96
N PHE A 199 -10.17 37.68 25.50
CA PHE A 199 -9.37 36.65 24.85
C PHE A 199 -9.99 36.18 23.51
N THR A 200 -11.29 35.85 23.56
CA THR A 200 -12.01 35.39 22.33
C THR A 200 -12.07 36.49 21.27
N GLY A 201 -12.22 37.75 21.69
CA GLY A 201 -12.20 38.87 20.72
C GLY A 201 -10.86 39.04 20.02
N GLN A 202 -9.74 38.84 20.74
CA GLN A 202 -8.41 38.92 20.13
C GLN A 202 -8.08 37.75 19.22
N VAL A 203 -8.49 36.55 19.62
CA VAL A 203 -8.35 35.35 18.78
C VAL A 203 -9.18 35.47 17.49
N ALA A 204 -10.40 35.99 17.59
CA ALA A 204 -11.28 36.18 16.42
C ALA A 204 -10.76 37.20 15.41
N VAL A 205 -9.92 38.15 15.83
CA VAL A 205 -9.25 39.11 14.96
C VAL A 205 -7.99 38.53 14.33
N ALA A 206 -7.38 37.52 14.96
CA ALA A 206 -6.14 36.88 14.51
C ALA A 206 -6.37 35.74 13.51
N CYS A 207 -7.58 35.17 13.42
CA CYS A 207 -8.01 34.16 12.45
C CYS A 207 -8.70 34.80 11.24
#